data_da9eb6c329a4d530bc0acd8df307bc63
#
_entry.id   da9eb6c329a4d530bc0acd8df307bc63
#
_cell.length_a   1.000
_cell.length_b   1.000
_cell.length_c   1.000
_cell.angle_alpha   90.00
_cell.angle_beta   90.00
_cell.angle_gamma   90.00
#
_symmetry.space_group_name_H-M   'P 1'
#
loop_
_entity.id
_entity.type
_entity.pdbx_description
1 polymer ?
#
loop_
_entity_poly.entity_id
_entity_poly.type
_entity_poly.pdbx_seq_one_letter_code
_entity_poly.pdbx_strand_id
1 'polypeptide(L)'
;MPSIHLIDKGLANNSMTISPPKADLVPIQRGKLIQGDHQGNGNGEPYRRFAFTEDGVSPRAVLGMPGYRFWNTGDEHDEMGHIEEDPDNRVKMMTKRMTKLDTAAKEIPEDEKFNFFRSSKKQADVTIVSWGSTKGPILDAMKLLEKDGIGVDFLQIRLMSPFPTDPVKQKLVGAKLVVGIEQNYSGQMSAVIAEKTMIDVKNKIVKFNGRPMSQDEIYQSVKQVVSNPEQNRRVVLTHGA
;
A
#
# COMPACT_ATOMS: atom_id res chain seq x y z
N MET A 1 -1.08 -16.84 -3.28
CA MET A 1 -1.42 -15.83 -4.32
C MET A 1 -0.18 -15.54 -5.14
N PRO A 2 -0.29 -15.32 -6.44
CA PRO A 2 0.83 -14.82 -7.23
C PRO A 2 1.19 -13.40 -6.78
N SER A 3 2.48 -13.07 -6.81
CA SER A 3 2.99 -11.73 -6.53
C SER A 3 3.55 -11.12 -7.82
N ILE A 4 3.18 -9.86 -8.08
CA ILE A 4 3.74 -9.08 -9.19
C ILE A 4 4.51 -7.93 -8.57
N HIS A 5 5.82 -7.87 -8.84
CA HIS A 5 6.68 -6.79 -8.37
C HIS A 5 6.82 -5.74 -9.48
N LEU A 6 6.31 -4.53 -9.24
CA LEU A 6 6.53 -3.37 -10.09
C LEU A 6 7.58 -2.48 -9.44
N ILE A 7 8.55 -2.03 -10.23
CA ILE A 7 9.64 -1.18 -9.75
C ILE A 7 9.78 0.05 -10.66
N ASP A 8 10.11 1.18 -10.05
CA ASP A 8 10.46 2.41 -10.76
C ASP A 8 11.77 2.21 -11.55
N LYS A 9 11.79 2.63 -12.81
CA LYS A 9 12.97 2.50 -13.68
C LYS A 9 14.20 3.20 -13.10
N GLY A 10 14.04 4.35 -12.46
CA GLY A 10 15.14 5.07 -11.82
C GLY A 10 15.79 4.24 -10.73
N LEU A 11 14.99 3.58 -9.87
CA LEU A 11 15.48 2.67 -8.84
C LEU A 11 16.11 1.41 -9.44
N ALA A 12 15.50 0.84 -10.48
CA ALA A 12 16.00 -0.37 -11.12
C ALA A 12 17.37 -0.18 -11.80
N ASN A 13 17.64 1.01 -12.29
CA ASN A 13 18.89 1.34 -12.98
C ASN A 13 19.99 1.89 -12.05
N ASN A 14 19.66 2.19 -10.79
CA ASN A 14 20.63 2.67 -9.82
C ASN A 14 21.42 1.50 -9.20
N SER A 15 22.68 1.77 -8.92
CA SER A 15 23.56 0.84 -8.19
C SER A 15 23.88 1.40 -6.82
N MET A 16 23.81 0.54 -5.80
CA MET A 16 24.19 0.87 -4.44
C MET A 16 24.95 -0.30 -3.80
N THR A 17 26.02 0.01 -3.10
CA THR A 17 26.71 -1.00 -2.28
C THR A 17 25.88 -1.26 -1.03
N ILE A 18 25.50 -2.50 -0.83
CA ILE A 18 24.75 -2.95 0.34
C ILE A 18 25.46 -4.13 1.00
N SER A 19 25.20 -4.35 2.27
CA SER A 19 25.57 -5.60 2.92
C SER A 19 24.84 -6.77 2.27
N PRO A 20 25.43 -7.97 2.19
CA PRO A 20 24.73 -9.15 1.66
C PRO A 20 23.39 -9.37 2.37
N PRO A 21 22.30 -9.65 1.62
CA PRO A 21 21.02 -9.96 2.24
C PRO A 21 21.13 -11.19 3.15
N LYS A 22 20.58 -11.08 4.33
CA LYS A 22 20.54 -12.19 5.31
C LYS A 22 19.18 -12.90 5.18
N ALA A 23 19.12 -13.92 4.33
CA ALA A 23 17.89 -14.66 4.06
C ALA A 23 17.33 -15.38 5.30
N ASP A 24 18.18 -15.76 6.23
CA ASP A 24 17.85 -16.37 7.51
C ASP A 24 17.07 -15.45 8.46
N LEU A 25 17.15 -14.13 8.25
CA LEU A 25 16.39 -13.15 9.02
C LEU A 25 14.96 -12.93 8.48
N VAL A 26 14.61 -13.52 7.33
CA VAL A 26 13.28 -13.38 6.74
C VAL A 26 12.42 -14.58 7.14
N PRO A 27 11.47 -14.43 8.09
CA PRO A 27 10.56 -15.51 8.44
C PRO A 27 9.61 -15.80 7.28
N ILE A 28 9.66 -17.03 6.75
CA ILE A 28 8.73 -17.45 5.70
C ILE A 28 7.48 -18.00 6.33
N GLN A 29 6.42 -17.21 6.37
CA GLN A 29 5.10 -17.65 6.83
C GLN A 29 4.32 -18.25 5.65
N ARG A 30 3.89 -19.49 5.81
CA ARG A 30 3.15 -20.20 4.75
C ARG A 30 1.64 -20.24 4.97
N GLY A 31 1.15 -19.52 5.96
CA GLY A 31 -0.26 -19.45 6.33
C GLY A 31 -0.79 -20.81 6.84
N LYS A 32 -2.07 -21.06 6.60
CA LYS A 32 -2.76 -22.31 7.00
C LYS A 32 -2.36 -23.49 6.09
N LEU A 33 -1.08 -23.87 6.14
CA LEU A 33 -0.59 -25.02 5.40
C LEU A 33 -0.99 -26.32 6.12
N ILE A 34 -1.66 -27.23 5.44
CA ILE A 34 -1.98 -28.55 5.95
C ILE A 34 -0.66 -29.35 6.06
N GLN A 35 -0.37 -29.85 7.25
CA GLN A 35 0.83 -30.63 7.56
C GLN A 35 0.44 -32.07 7.92
N GLY A 36 1.33 -33.02 7.62
CA GLY A 36 1.17 -34.42 7.98
C GLY A 36 0.75 -35.34 6.84
N ASP A 37 0.91 -36.65 7.04
CA ASP A 37 0.55 -37.72 6.09
C ASP A 37 -0.96 -38.03 6.13
N HIS A 38 -1.79 -37.01 6.07
CA HIS A 38 -3.22 -37.25 6.02
C HIS A 38 -3.63 -37.74 4.64
N GLN A 39 -4.17 -38.92 4.56
CA GLN A 39 -4.85 -39.44 3.38
C GLN A 39 -6.21 -38.73 3.22
N GLY A 40 -6.20 -37.54 2.59
CA GLY A 40 -7.39 -36.70 2.42
C GLY A 40 -7.87 -36.09 3.74
N ASN A 41 -9.09 -35.57 3.75
CA ASN A 41 -9.73 -34.96 4.94
C ASN A 41 -10.01 -35.96 6.10
N GLY A 42 -9.52 -37.18 6.03
CA GLY A 42 -9.70 -38.20 7.05
C GLY A 42 -11.12 -38.76 7.20
N ASN A 43 -12.12 -38.05 6.71
CA ASN A 43 -13.54 -38.35 6.86
C ASN A 43 -14.24 -38.77 5.55
N GLY A 44 -13.48 -39.00 4.47
CA GLY A 44 -14.04 -39.32 3.14
C GLY A 44 -14.65 -38.10 2.41
N GLU A 45 -14.68 -36.94 3.05
CA GLU A 45 -15.18 -35.71 2.43
C GLU A 45 -14.15 -35.15 1.40
N PRO A 46 -14.61 -34.58 0.28
CA PRO A 46 -13.73 -33.95 -0.68
C PRO A 46 -13.00 -32.75 -0.09
N TYR A 47 -11.76 -32.56 -0.50
CA TYR A 47 -10.97 -31.41 -0.08
C TYR A 47 -11.53 -30.10 -0.65
N ARG A 48 -11.82 -29.16 0.25
CA ARG A 48 -12.34 -27.84 -0.11
C ARG A 48 -11.22 -26.81 -0.09
N ARG A 49 -10.51 -26.69 -1.23
CA ARG A 49 -9.39 -25.74 -1.37
C ARG A 49 -9.81 -24.29 -1.07
N PHE A 50 -11.05 -23.97 -1.35
CA PHE A 50 -11.62 -22.63 -1.19
C PHE A 50 -12.70 -22.57 -0.10
N ALA A 51 -12.60 -23.45 0.88
CA ALA A 51 -13.52 -23.52 2.01
C ALA A 51 -13.84 -22.17 2.61
N PHE A 52 -15.09 -21.93 2.95
CA PHE A 52 -15.51 -20.78 3.74
C PHE A 52 -14.95 -20.88 5.15
N THR A 53 -14.35 -19.81 5.64
CA THR A 53 -13.76 -19.72 6.99
C THR A 53 -14.07 -18.35 7.57
N GLU A 54 -14.06 -18.25 8.90
CA GLU A 54 -14.36 -17.01 9.61
C GLU A 54 -13.43 -15.86 9.22
N ASP A 55 -12.16 -16.15 9.03
CA ASP A 55 -11.11 -15.18 8.65
C ASP A 55 -10.91 -15.03 7.12
N GLY A 56 -11.68 -15.75 6.31
CA GLY A 56 -11.58 -15.75 4.85
C GLY A 56 -10.34 -16.48 4.29
N VAL A 57 -9.49 -17.08 5.15
CA VAL A 57 -8.26 -17.78 4.75
C VAL A 57 -8.46 -19.29 4.79
N SER A 58 -8.64 -19.91 3.63
CA SER A 58 -8.84 -21.36 3.53
C SER A 58 -7.54 -22.13 3.77
N PRO A 59 -7.59 -23.29 4.45
CA PRO A 59 -6.45 -24.19 4.57
C PRO A 59 -5.95 -24.65 3.19
N ARG A 60 -4.62 -24.80 3.05
CA ARG A 60 -3.97 -25.12 1.79
C ARG A 60 -3.11 -26.37 1.89
N ALA A 61 -3.40 -27.38 1.06
CA ALA A 61 -2.54 -28.54 0.87
C ALA A 61 -1.38 -28.22 -0.10
N VAL A 62 -0.29 -28.94 0.03
CA VAL A 62 0.82 -28.91 -0.93
C VAL A 62 0.41 -29.68 -2.19
N LEU A 63 0.83 -29.18 -3.35
CA LEU A 63 0.59 -29.89 -4.61
C LEU A 63 1.23 -31.29 -4.57
N GLY A 64 0.51 -32.29 -5.04
CA GLY A 64 0.91 -33.70 -5.01
C GLY A 64 0.57 -34.43 -3.72
N MET A 65 0.01 -33.78 -2.71
CA MET A 65 -0.41 -34.41 -1.47
C MET A 65 -1.59 -35.39 -1.73
N PRO A 66 -1.49 -36.69 -1.36
CA PRO A 66 -2.53 -37.67 -1.64
C PRO A 66 -3.87 -37.28 -1.02
N GLY A 67 -4.97 -37.44 -1.78
CA GLY A 67 -6.33 -37.16 -1.32
C GLY A 67 -6.75 -35.69 -1.34
N TYR A 68 -5.84 -34.77 -1.66
CA TYR A 68 -6.11 -33.32 -1.70
C TYR A 68 -6.26 -32.80 -3.13
N ARG A 69 -7.18 -33.38 -3.89
CA ARG A 69 -7.50 -32.93 -5.25
C ARG A 69 -8.45 -31.73 -5.19
N PHE A 70 -8.20 -30.74 -6.05
CA PHE A 70 -9.07 -29.57 -6.24
C PHE A 70 -8.95 -29.05 -7.67
N TRP A 71 -9.93 -28.27 -8.08
CA TRP A 71 -9.91 -27.57 -9.36
C TRP A 71 -9.42 -26.13 -9.16
N ASN A 72 -8.86 -25.57 -10.23
CA ASN A 72 -8.45 -24.17 -10.26
C ASN A 72 -8.89 -23.59 -11.59
N THR A 73 -9.92 -22.77 -11.56
CA THR A 73 -10.51 -22.09 -12.71
C THR A 73 -10.26 -20.59 -12.66
N GLY A 74 -10.38 -19.91 -13.79
CA GLY A 74 -10.37 -18.44 -13.89
C GLY A 74 -11.73 -17.81 -13.60
N ASP A 75 -12.80 -18.61 -13.60
CA ASP A 75 -14.16 -18.14 -13.37
C ASP A 75 -14.56 -18.17 -11.89
N GLU A 76 -15.79 -17.76 -11.56
CA GLU A 76 -16.33 -17.96 -10.22
C GLU A 76 -16.50 -19.46 -9.96
N HIS A 77 -16.32 -19.87 -8.71
CA HIS A 77 -16.21 -21.26 -8.36
C HIS A 77 -16.77 -21.57 -6.97
N ASP A 78 -17.06 -22.85 -6.74
CA ASP A 78 -17.42 -23.40 -5.44
C ASP A 78 -16.20 -23.58 -4.51
N GLU A 79 -16.41 -24.14 -3.32
CA GLU A 79 -15.35 -24.42 -2.35
C GLU A 79 -14.33 -25.45 -2.84
N MET A 80 -14.65 -26.29 -3.83
CA MET A 80 -13.74 -27.28 -4.43
C MET A 80 -13.01 -26.73 -5.65
N GLY A 81 -13.44 -25.58 -6.18
CA GLY A 81 -12.88 -24.92 -7.35
C GLY A 81 -13.57 -25.26 -8.67
N HIS A 82 -14.73 -25.95 -8.65
CA HIS A 82 -15.53 -26.14 -9.85
C HIS A 82 -16.22 -24.84 -10.23
N ILE A 83 -16.40 -24.62 -11.52
CA ILE A 83 -17.13 -23.45 -12.02
C ILE A 83 -18.56 -23.48 -11.45
N GLU A 84 -18.97 -22.34 -10.92
CA GLU A 84 -20.27 -22.17 -10.28
C GLU A 84 -20.85 -20.79 -10.62
N GLU A 85 -21.99 -20.79 -11.29
CA GLU A 85 -22.68 -19.56 -11.75
C GLU A 85 -23.82 -19.12 -10.82
N ASP A 86 -24.04 -19.84 -9.72
CA ASP A 86 -25.06 -19.48 -8.72
C ASP A 86 -24.77 -18.10 -8.11
N PRO A 87 -25.72 -17.13 -8.19
CA PRO A 87 -25.53 -15.80 -7.63
C PRO A 87 -25.33 -15.80 -6.11
N ASP A 88 -25.91 -16.72 -5.36
CA ASP A 88 -25.72 -16.84 -3.92
C ASP A 88 -24.30 -17.31 -3.58
N ASN A 89 -23.74 -18.24 -4.37
CA ASN A 89 -22.34 -18.63 -4.25
C ASN A 89 -21.42 -17.46 -4.58
N ARG A 90 -21.73 -16.68 -5.61
CA ARG A 90 -21.00 -15.47 -5.96
C ARG A 90 -20.92 -14.48 -4.80
N VAL A 91 -22.02 -14.21 -4.14
CA VAL A 91 -22.07 -13.32 -2.96
C VAL A 91 -21.19 -13.88 -1.84
N LYS A 92 -21.31 -15.17 -1.53
CA LYS A 92 -20.51 -15.82 -0.47
C LYS A 92 -19.01 -15.77 -0.78
N MET A 93 -18.59 -16.07 -2.01
CA MET A 93 -17.18 -16.05 -2.41
C MET A 93 -16.60 -14.63 -2.40
N MET A 94 -17.34 -13.62 -2.85
CA MET A 94 -16.90 -12.23 -2.75
C MET A 94 -16.77 -11.78 -1.29
N THR A 95 -17.76 -12.09 -0.46
CA THR A 95 -17.70 -11.79 0.99
C THR A 95 -16.46 -12.41 1.62
N LYS A 96 -16.21 -13.68 1.36
CA LYS A 96 -14.99 -14.36 1.83
C LYS A 96 -13.70 -13.65 1.41
N ARG A 97 -13.61 -13.22 0.14
CA ARG A 97 -12.43 -12.49 -0.37
C ARG A 97 -12.23 -11.16 0.33
N MET A 98 -13.32 -10.44 0.60
CA MET A 98 -13.26 -9.17 1.33
C MET A 98 -12.90 -9.40 2.81
N THR A 99 -13.50 -10.39 3.47
CA THR A 99 -13.14 -10.78 4.84
C THR A 99 -11.65 -11.08 5.00
N LYS A 100 -11.04 -11.72 3.99
CA LYS A 100 -9.58 -11.94 3.99
C LYS A 100 -8.79 -10.63 4.00
N LEU A 101 -9.26 -9.60 3.30
CA LEU A 101 -8.59 -8.28 3.33
C LEU A 101 -8.75 -7.62 4.70
N ASP A 102 -9.91 -7.77 5.35
CA ASP A 102 -10.14 -7.28 6.71
C ASP A 102 -9.23 -7.99 7.73
N THR A 103 -9.04 -9.30 7.55
CA THR A 103 -8.07 -10.08 8.35
C THR A 103 -6.65 -9.55 8.12
N ALA A 104 -6.23 -9.36 6.88
CA ALA A 104 -4.92 -8.80 6.55
C ALA A 104 -4.74 -7.38 7.12
N ALA A 105 -5.79 -6.56 7.10
CA ALA A 105 -5.76 -5.23 7.71
C ALA A 105 -5.44 -5.27 9.21
N LYS A 106 -5.88 -6.31 9.92
CA LYS A 106 -5.61 -6.50 11.36
C LYS A 106 -4.23 -7.08 11.62
N GLU A 107 -3.79 -8.03 10.80
CA GLU A 107 -2.55 -8.79 11.01
C GLU A 107 -1.28 -8.05 10.56
N ILE A 108 -1.36 -7.20 9.52
CA ILE A 108 -0.20 -6.43 9.04
C ILE A 108 0.20 -5.41 10.11
N PRO A 109 1.48 -5.36 10.54
CA PRO A 109 1.97 -4.35 11.49
C PRO A 109 1.77 -2.91 10.99
N GLU A 110 1.59 -1.96 11.91
CA GLU A 110 1.31 -0.57 11.54
C GLU A 110 2.46 0.08 10.78
N ASP A 111 3.70 -0.19 11.18
CA ASP A 111 4.92 0.30 10.54
C ASP A 111 5.15 -0.25 9.14
N GLU A 112 4.46 -1.32 8.76
CA GLU A 112 4.42 -1.81 7.38
C GLU A 112 3.35 -1.14 6.52
N LYS A 113 2.36 -0.49 7.13
CA LYS A 113 1.25 0.18 6.42
C LYS A 113 1.60 1.60 5.98
N PHE A 114 2.35 2.33 6.81
CA PHE A 114 2.84 3.68 6.51
C PHE A 114 4.03 4.04 7.39
N ASN A 115 4.77 5.07 6.98
CA ASN A 115 5.74 5.75 7.84
C ASN A 115 5.29 7.19 8.08
N PHE A 116 5.56 7.70 9.28
CA PHE A 116 5.30 9.09 9.61
C PHE A 116 6.55 9.76 10.15
N PHE A 117 7.12 10.66 9.34
CA PHE A 117 8.31 11.43 9.67
C PHE A 117 7.86 12.78 10.20
N ARG A 118 8.26 13.09 11.42
CA ARG A 118 7.85 14.32 12.10
C ARG A 118 8.81 15.47 11.84
N SER A 119 8.25 16.67 11.78
CA SER A 119 8.99 17.91 11.91
C SER A 119 9.66 18.02 13.28
N SER A 120 10.73 18.79 13.35
CA SER A 120 11.32 19.23 14.61
C SER A 120 10.41 20.21 15.39
N LYS A 121 9.46 20.86 14.71
CA LYS A 121 8.47 21.72 15.33
C LYS A 121 7.38 20.94 16.06
N LYS A 122 6.86 21.51 17.15
CA LYS A 122 5.72 20.91 17.87
C LYS A 122 4.49 20.71 16.98
N GLN A 123 4.26 21.64 16.03
CA GLN A 123 3.22 21.56 15.01
C GLN A 123 3.83 21.93 13.67
N ALA A 124 3.72 21.05 12.71
CA ALA A 124 4.18 21.29 11.35
C ALA A 124 3.35 22.35 10.64
N ASP A 125 3.97 23.10 9.74
CA ASP A 125 3.29 24.08 8.90
C ASP A 125 2.62 23.39 7.71
N VAL A 126 3.17 22.26 7.28
CA VAL A 126 2.63 21.43 6.19
C VAL A 126 2.84 19.94 6.50
N THR A 127 1.86 19.12 6.14
CA THR A 127 1.96 17.68 6.12
C THR A 127 1.98 17.21 4.66
N ILE A 128 3.10 16.65 4.24
CA ILE A 128 3.23 16.03 2.92
C ILE A 128 2.66 14.61 2.98
N VAL A 129 1.91 14.22 1.95
CA VAL A 129 1.49 12.83 1.74
C VAL A 129 2.03 12.34 0.41
N SER A 130 2.66 11.18 0.42
CA SER A 130 3.20 10.57 -0.80
C SER A 130 3.42 9.07 -0.64
N TRP A 131 3.90 8.41 -1.70
CA TRP A 131 4.18 6.98 -1.76
C TRP A 131 5.28 6.66 -2.78
N GLY A 132 5.86 5.48 -2.67
CA GLY A 132 6.83 4.98 -3.65
C GLY A 132 8.16 5.73 -3.65
N SER A 133 8.71 5.97 -4.84
CA SER A 133 10.08 6.49 -5.08
C SER A 133 10.28 7.95 -4.69
N THR A 134 9.24 8.69 -4.42
CA THR A 134 9.33 10.10 -3.95
C THR A 134 9.89 10.25 -2.53
N LYS A 135 9.98 9.17 -1.74
CA LYS A 135 10.41 9.19 -0.34
C LYS A 135 11.76 9.89 -0.15
N GLY A 136 12.80 9.46 -0.88
CA GLY A 136 14.14 10.00 -0.73
C GLY A 136 14.19 11.52 -0.96
N PRO A 137 13.79 12.00 -2.13
CA PRO A 137 13.75 13.42 -2.43
C PRO A 137 12.89 14.25 -1.45
N ILE A 138 11.78 13.72 -0.93
CA ILE A 138 10.97 14.40 0.09
C ILE A 138 11.76 14.55 1.40
N LEU A 139 12.38 13.47 1.89
CA LEU A 139 13.17 13.52 3.14
C LEU A 139 14.32 14.51 3.05
N ASP A 140 14.94 14.64 1.89
CA ASP A 140 16.02 15.61 1.69
C ASP A 140 15.48 17.05 1.56
N ALA A 141 14.35 17.25 0.89
CA ALA A 141 13.67 18.54 0.83
C ALA A 141 13.18 19.01 2.21
N MET A 142 12.71 18.11 3.07
CA MET A 142 12.33 18.43 4.45
C MET A 142 13.46 19.10 5.22
N LYS A 143 14.71 18.61 5.08
CA LYS A 143 15.87 19.17 5.74
C LYS A 143 16.15 20.63 5.32
N LEU A 144 15.90 20.96 4.05
CA LEU A 144 16.04 22.33 3.53
C LEU A 144 14.90 23.23 4.01
N LEU A 145 13.66 22.74 3.96
CA LEU A 145 12.47 23.46 4.43
C LEU A 145 12.60 23.80 5.92
N GLU A 146 13.07 22.87 6.73
CA GLU A 146 13.28 23.10 8.17
C GLU A 146 14.36 24.15 8.45
N LYS A 147 15.43 24.20 7.64
CA LYS A 147 16.45 25.29 7.72
C LYS A 147 15.85 26.66 7.43
N ASP A 148 14.85 26.71 6.53
CA ASP A 148 14.10 27.94 6.23
C ASP A 148 13.00 28.23 7.27
N GLY A 149 12.91 27.43 8.31
CA GLY A 149 11.90 27.60 9.38
C GLY A 149 10.51 27.09 9.00
N ILE A 150 10.36 26.29 7.94
CA ILE A 150 9.10 25.64 7.56
C ILE A 150 9.09 24.23 8.14
N GLY A 151 8.22 23.98 9.12
CA GLY A 151 8.06 22.65 9.71
C GLY A 151 7.26 21.73 8.81
N VAL A 152 7.79 20.53 8.53
CA VAL A 152 7.20 19.58 7.62
C VAL A 152 7.03 18.22 8.27
N ASP A 153 5.79 17.74 8.35
CA ASP A 153 5.51 16.32 8.59
C ASP A 153 5.41 15.59 7.24
N PHE A 154 5.82 14.33 7.19
CA PHE A 154 5.67 13.51 5.99
C PHE A 154 5.03 12.17 6.31
N LEU A 155 3.87 11.92 5.73
CA LEU A 155 3.14 10.65 5.75
C LEU A 155 3.42 9.87 4.47
N GLN A 156 4.26 8.86 4.56
CA GLN A 156 4.51 7.91 3.46
C GLN A 156 3.53 6.75 3.53
N ILE A 157 2.63 6.64 2.57
CA ILE A 157 1.74 5.47 2.44
C ILE A 157 2.54 4.30 1.81
N ARG A 158 2.47 3.13 2.44
CA ARG A 158 3.13 1.90 1.98
C ARG A 158 2.11 0.83 1.58
N LEU A 159 0.99 0.73 2.30
CA LEU A 159 -0.08 -0.22 2.03
C LEU A 159 -1.30 0.53 1.47
N MET A 160 -1.68 0.21 0.23
CA MET A 160 -2.81 0.86 -0.44
C MET A 160 -4.12 0.06 -0.33
N SER A 161 -4.00 -1.28 -0.18
CA SER A 161 -5.15 -2.15 0.01
C SER A 161 -4.74 -3.40 0.81
N PRO A 162 -5.36 -3.66 1.95
CA PRO A 162 -6.37 -2.83 2.62
C PRO A 162 -5.80 -1.49 3.10
N PHE A 163 -6.55 -0.40 2.90
CA PHE A 163 -6.07 0.94 3.26
C PHE A 163 -6.15 1.17 4.79
N PRO A 164 -5.09 1.71 5.44
CA PRO A 164 -5.08 1.96 6.87
C PRO A 164 -5.83 3.26 7.23
N THR A 165 -7.15 3.25 7.08
CA THR A 165 -8.03 4.43 7.15
C THR A 165 -7.87 5.23 8.44
N ASP A 166 -8.10 4.59 9.59
CA ASP A 166 -8.11 5.29 10.88
C ASP A 166 -6.72 5.83 11.28
N PRO A 167 -5.63 5.06 11.19
CA PRO A 167 -4.30 5.58 11.48
C PRO A 167 -3.90 6.75 10.56
N VAL A 168 -4.19 6.67 9.26
CA VAL A 168 -3.91 7.75 8.30
C VAL A 168 -4.74 8.99 8.63
N LYS A 169 -6.04 8.81 8.89
CA LYS A 169 -6.93 9.90 9.30
C LYS A 169 -6.41 10.62 10.54
N GLN A 170 -5.99 9.89 11.57
CA GLN A 170 -5.43 10.45 12.79
C GLN A 170 -4.18 11.31 12.56
N LYS A 171 -3.33 10.96 11.56
CA LYS A 171 -2.14 11.76 11.22
C LYS A 171 -2.49 13.05 10.44
N LEU A 172 -3.63 13.09 9.77
CA LEU A 172 -4.04 14.21 8.94
C LEU A 172 -5.04 15.16 9.63
N VAL A 173 -5.81 14.65 10.59
CA VAL A 173 -6.70 15.49 11.39
C VAL A 173 -5.89 16.53 12.15
N GLY A 174 -6.26 17.80 11.99
CA GLY A 174 -5.57 18.93 12.64
C GLY A 174 -4.30 19.40 11.94
N ALA A 175 -3.91 18.81 10.79
CA ALA A 175 -2.86 19.37 9.96
C ALA A 175 -3.27 20.74 9.42
N LYS A 176 -2.37 21.73 9.50
CA LYS A 176 -2.65 23.10 9.00
C LYS A 176 -2.83 23.12 7.48
N LEU A 177 -2.02 22.36 6.78
CA LEU A 177 -2.00 22.22 5.33
C LEU A 177 -1.59 20.81 4.96
N VAL A 178 -2.33 20.15 4.07
CA VAL A 178 -1.96 18.84 3.52
C VAL A 178 -1.63 18.99 2.05
N VAL A 179 -0.48 18.46 1.64
CA VAL A 179 0.03 18.52 0.27
C VAL A 179 0.33 17.11 -0.25
N GLY A 180 -0.35 16.70 -1.31
CA GLY A 180 -0.05 15.46 -2.03
C GLY A 180 1.10 15.65 -2.99
N ILE A 181 2.13 14.77 -2.96
CA ILE A 181 3.24 14.78 -3.92
C ILE A 181 3.24 13.46 -4.65
N GLU A 182 3.01 13.48 -5.98
CA GLU A 182 2.77 12.26 -6.75
C GLU A 182 3.34 12.29 -8.16
N GLN A 183 3.92 11.16 -8.58
CA GLN A 183 4.42 10.96 -9.95
C GLN A 183 3.32 10.40 -10.87
N ASN A 184 2.17 11.06 -10.87
CA ASN A 184 1.06 10.79 -11.79
C ASN A 184 0.27 12.07 -12.09
N TYR A 185 -0.60 11.99 -13.09
CA TYR A 185 -1.36 13.16 -13.55
C TYR A 185 -2.41 13.61 -12.54
N SER A 186 -3.19 12.71 -11.98
CA SER A 186 -4.43 13.07 -11.26
C SER A 186 -4.25 13.23 -9.74
N GLY A 187 -3.12 12.81 -9.15
CA GLY A 187 -2.98 12.74 -7.69
C GLY A 187 -3.81 11.59 -7.14
N GLN A 188 -3.54 10.37 -7.58
CA GLN A 188 -4.36 9.19 -7.31
C GLN A 188 -4.42 8.86 -5.81
N MET A 189 -3.29 8.93 -5.11
CA MET A 189 -3.27 8.67 -3.67
C MET A 189 -4.05 9.73 -2.89
N SER A 190 -3.99 10.98 -3.31
CA SER A 190 -4.79 12.06 -2.74
C SER A 190 -6.30 11.77 -2.86
N ALA A 191 -6.73 11.18 -3.97
CA ALA A 191 -8.13 10.76 -4.16
C ALA A 191 -8.49 9.58 -3.25
N VAL A 192 -7.61 8.56 -3.13
CA VAL A 192 -7.81 7.44 -2.21
C VAL A 192 -7.92 7.91 -0.76
N ILE A 193 -7.07 8.84 -0.34
CA ILE A 193 -7.13 9.43 1.01
C ILE A 193 -8.48 10.12 1.21
N ALA A 194 -8.92 10.93 0.27
CA ALA A 194 -10.21 11.62 0.37
C ALA A 194 -11.37 10.61 0.47
N GLU A 195 -11.39 9.58 -0.36
CA GLU A 195 -12.39 8.51 -0.32
C GLU A 195 -12.41 7.78 1.02
N LYS A 196 -11.24 7.38 1.53
CA LYS A 196 -11.14 6.51 2.72
C LYS A 196 -11.23 7.27 4.04
N THR A 197 -10.76 8.52 4.09
CA THR A 197 -10.66 9.28 5.36
C THR A 197 -11.63 10.45 5.45
N MET A 198 -12.27 10.84 4.36
CA MET A 198 -13.08 12.05 4.20
C MET A 198 -12.24 13.35 4.38
N ILE A 199 -10.92 13.26 4.20
CA ILE A 199 -10.03 14.42 4.25
C ILE A 199 -9.59 14.74 2.82
N ASP A 200 -10.01 15.89 2.30
CA ASP A 200 -9.63 16.33 0.96
C ASP A 200 -8.19 16.88 0.95
N VAL A 201 -7.35 16.29 0.12
CA VAL A 201 -5.99 16.76 -0.15
C VAL A 201 -6.05 17.78 -1.29
N LYS A 202 -6.35 19.03 -0.93
CA LYS A 202 -6.62 20.11 -1.89
C LYS A 202 -5.40 20.53 -2.69
N ASN A 203 -4.23 20.56 -2.07
CA ASN A 203 -3.00 21.00 -2.72
C ASN A 203 -2.19 19.79 -3.22
N LYS A 204 -1.79 19.82 -4.49
CA LYS A 204 -1.08 18.71 -5.13
C LYS A 204 0.12 19.21 -5.92
N ILE A 205 1.26 18.58 -5.71
CA ILE A 205 2.46 18.73 -6.53
C ILE A 205 2.61 17.45 -7.35
N VAL A 206 2.50 17.55 -8.66
CA VAL A 206 2.47 16.38 -9.54
C VAL A 206 3.53 16.46 -10.63
N LYS A 207 4.09 15.30 -10.99
CA LYS A 207 5.02 15.15 -12.11
C LYS A 207 4.66 13.92 -12.92
N PHE A 208 4.52 14.07 -14.22
CA PHE A 208 4.09 12.97 -15.09
C PHE A 208 4.79 12.99 -16.46
N ASN A 209 6.01 13.55 -16.51
CA ASN A 209 6.83 13.65 -17.72
C ASN A 209 7.83 12.49 -17.89
N GLY A 210 7.71 11.41 -17.06
CA GLY A 210 8.60 10.26 -17.10
C GLY A 210 9.96 10.46 -16.41
N ARG A 211 10.17 11.61 -15.77
CA ARG A 211 11.39 11.90 -14.99
C ARG A 211 11.14 11.80 -13.50
N PRO A 212 12.11 11.36 -12.69
CA PRO A 212 11.99 11.39 -11.23
C PRO A 212 11.87 12.83 -10.70
N MET A 213 11.29 12.99 -9.52
CA MET A 213 11.30 14.26 -8.79
C MET A 213 12.65 14.45 -8.11
N SER A 214 13.21 15.66 -8.17
CA SER A 214 14.39 16.03 -7.41
C SER A 214 14.02 16.67 -6.07
N GLN A 215 14.98 16.68 -5.14
CA GLN A 215 14.90 17.40 -3.88
C GLN A 215 14.57 18.88 -4.09
N ASP A 216 15.24 19.55 -5.04
CA ASP A 216 15.06 20.98 -5.27
C ASP A 216 13.69 21.32 -5.84
N GLU A 217 13.15 20.51 -6.76
CA GLU A 217 11.79 20.68 -7.26
C GLU A 217 10.76 20.59 -6.14
N ILE A 218 10.90 19.61 -5.26
CA ILE A 218 10.00 19.44 -4.11
C ILE A 218 10.13 20.61 -3.14
N TYR A 219 11.37 20.99 -2.77
CA TYR A 219 11.64 22.10 -1.89
C TYR A 219 11.00 23.41 -2.37
N GLN A 220 11.26 23.80 -3.62
CA GLN A 220 10.70 25.03 -4.20
C GLN A 220 9.17 25.00 -4.27
N SER A 221 8.61 23.86 -4.71
CA SER A 221 7.17 23.72 -4.87
C SER A 221 6.43 23.73 -3.53
N VAL A 222 6.98 23.09 -2.50
CA VAL A 222 6.39 23.13 -1.15
C VAL A 222 6.43 24.55 -0.60
N LYS A 223 7.53 25.30 -0.75
CA LYS A 223 7.60 26.72 -0.37
C LYS A 223 6.53 27.56 -1.08
N GLN A 224 6.37 27.34 -2.38
CA GLN A 224 5.34 28.02 -3.17
C GLN A 224 3.93 27.71 -2.65
N VAL A 225 3.63 26.44 -2.35
CA VAL A 225 2.33 26.04 -1.83
C VAL A 225 2.10 26.60 -0.43
N VAL A 226 3.10 26.55 0.45
CA VAL A 226 2.99 27.07 1.84
C VAL A 226 2.79 28.58 1.83
N SER A 227 3.43 29.33 0.93
CA SER A 227 3.28 30.80 0.86
C SER A 227 1.90 31.23 0.39
N ASN A 228 1.26 30.49 -0.52
CA ASN A 228 -0.08 30.79 -1.01
C ASN A 228 -0.84 29.52 -1.42
N PRO A 229 -1.44 28.79 -0.46
CA PRO A 229 -2.11 27.52 -0.72
C PRO A 229 -3.30 27.65 -1.67
N GLU A 230 -4.03 28.74 -1.64
CA GLU A 230 -5.24 28.92 -2.46
C GLU A 230 -4.91 29.10 -3.94
N GLN A 231 -3.82 29.77 -4.27
CA GLN A 231 -3.39 29.94 -5.66
C GLN A 231 -2.61 28.73 -6.19
N ASN A 232 -2.04 27.91 -5.28
CA ASN A 232 -1.20 26.76 -5.65
C ASN A 232 -1.89 25.43 -5.35
N ARG A 233 -3.16 25.31 -5.77
CA ARG A 233 -3.92 24.06 -5.63
C ARG A 233 -3.33 22.91 -6.42
N ARG A 234 -2.68 23.21 -7.54
CA ARG A 234 -2.02 22.23 -8.37
C ARG A 234 -0.74 22.82 -8.97
N VAL A 235 0.38 22.27 -8.55
CA VAL A 235 1.71 22.58 -9.10
C VAL A 235 2.15 21.41 -9.99
N VAL A 236 2.45 21.69 -11.26
CA VAL A 236 2.92 20.67 -12.21
C VAL A 236 4.42 20.89 -12.44
N LEU A 237 5.20 19.86 -12.13
CA LEU A 237 6.64 19.88 -12.34
C LEU A 237 6.97 19.46 -13.78
N THR A 238 7.67 20.33 -14.51
CA THR A 238 8.00 20.12 -15.92
C THR A 238 9.49 19.91 -16.19
N HIS A 239 10.33 20.28 -15.22
CA HIS A 239 11.77 20.19 -15.29
C HIS A 239 12.29 18.99 -14.47
N GLY A 240 13.60 18.88 -14.35
CA GLY A 240 14.26 17.94 -13.48
C GLY A 240 15.07 16.88 -14.17
N ALA A 241 15.83 16.18 -13.36
CA ALA A 241 16.97 15.33 -13.70
C ALA A 241 16.66 14.18 -14.65
#